data_27ee1c53b39e25c4e83c00afe09756c7
#
_entry.id   27ee1c53b39e25c4e83c00afe09756c7
#
_cell.length_a   1.000
_cell.length_b   1.000
_cell.length_c   1.000
_cell.angle_alpha   90.00
_cell.angle_beta   90.00
_cell.angle_gamma   90.00
#
_symmetry.space_group_name_H-M   'P 1'
#
loop_
_entity.id
_entity.type
_entity.pdbx_description
1 polymer ?
#
loop_
_entity_poly.entity_id
_entity_poly.type
_entity_poly.pdbx_seq_one_letter_code
_entity_poly.pdbx_strand_id
1 'polypeptide(L)'
;MNFVSHDKNKEERKLNIGCGNAPKEGYLNVDIGECSKDMFMDVTKPLPFPDETFTHIFAQHVLEHIPRESFFSVFREIHRILRKGGTLDFCVPKAGSDNYWTDPTHTMPFTDRTMDFLIEGKQLRENGVIYGADYAFTEIVIPQIDDVETLYFRLGKE
;
A
#
# COMPACT_ATOMS: atom_id res chain seq x y z
N MET A 1 -15.21 20.71 -6.61
CA MET A 1 -16.09 19.52 -6.49
C MET A 1 -16.43 19.31 -5.02
N ASN A 2 -17.68 19.48 -4.65
CA ASN A 2 -18.12 19.31 -3.27
C ASN A 2 -18.31 17.83 -2.96
N PHE A 3 -17.41 17.25 -2.20
CA PHE A 3 -17.60 15.94 -1.58
C PHE A 3 -18.17 16.12 -0.17
N VAL A 4 -19.41 16.57 -0.07
CA VAL A 4 -20.14 16.58 1.20
C VAL A 4 -21.48 15.89 0.98
N SER A 5 -21.61 14.66 1.41
CA SER A 5 -22.87 14.15 1.89
C SER A 5 -22.61 13.23 3.09
N HIS A 6 -23.13 13.64 4.23
CA HIS A 6 -23.31 12.79 5.39
C HIS A 6 -24.38 11.75 5.04
N ASP A 7 -23.94 10.58 4.59
CA ASP A 7 -24.87 9.47 4.46
C ASP A 7 -24.43 8.31 5.36
N LYS A 8 -25.37 7.87 6.21
CA LYS A 8 -25.18 6.83 7.22
C LYS A 8 -25.10 5.41 6.64
N ASN A 9 -25.04 5.27 5.33
CA ASN A 9 -24.66 4.05 4.65
C ASN A 9 -23.15 4.12 4.37
N LYS A 10 -22.37 3.32 5.07
CA LYS A 10 -20.94 3.14 4.83
C LYS A 10 -20.73 2.49 3.45
N GLU A 11 -20.83 3.28 2.38
CA GLU A 11 -20.45 2.82 1.05
C GLU A 11 -19.02 2.30 1.10
N GLU A 12 -18.81 1.09 0.61
CA GLU A 12 -17.48 0.54 0.38
C GLU A 12 -16.79 1.41 -0.67
N ARG A 13 -15.74 2.12 -0.26
CA ARG A 13 -14.85 2.85 -1.16
C ARG A 13 -13.56 2.09 -1.28
N LYS A 14 -13.19 1.76 -2.51
CA LYS A 14 -12.01 0.95 -2.82
C LYS A 14 -11.08 1.71 -3.74
N LEU A 15 -9.78 1.62 -3.49
CA LEU A 15 -8.73 2.28 -4.26
C LEU A 15 -7.79 1.23 -4.85
N ASN A 16 -7.51 1.31 -6.14
CA ASN A 16 -6.51 0.51 -6.84
C ASN A 16 -5.35 1.42 -7.26
N ILE A 17 -4.22 1.31 -6.56
CA ILE A 17 -3.02 2.11 -6.80
C ILE A 17 -2.16 1.42 -7.86
N GLY A 18 -1.71 2.18 -8.87
CA GLY A 18 -0.88 1.67 -9.94
C GLY A 18 -1.64 0.68 -10.81
N CYS A 19 -2.82 1.08 -11.27
CA CYS A 19 -3.71 0.19 -12.01
C CYS A 19 -3.16 -0.25 -13.37
N GLY A 20 -2.20 0.50 -13.94
CA GLY A 20 -1.70 0.23 -15.29
C GLY A 20 -2.84 0.06 -16.29
N ASN A 21 -2.75 -0.95 -17.14
CA ASN A 21 -3.80 -1.31 -18.09
C ASN A 21 -4.74 -2.42 -17.58
N ALA A 22 -4.76 -2.64 -16.26
CA ALA A 22 -5.61 -3.62 -15.58
C ALA A 22 -6.49 -2.97 -14.49
N PRO A 23 -7.41 -2.06 -14.87
CA PRO A 23 -8.30 -1.43 -13.90
C PRO A 23 -9.20 -2.48 -13.25
N LYS A 24 -9.52 -2.26 -11.96
CA LYS A 24 -10.41 -3.13 -11.19
C LYS A 24 -11.81 -2.53 -11.15
N GLU A 25 -12.81 -3.33 -11.49
CA GLU A 25 -14.21 -2.93 -11.36
C GLU A 25 -14.57 -2.68 -9.89
N GLY A 26 -15.31 -1.61 -9.64
CA GLY A 26 -15.71 -1.18 -8.29
C GLY A 26 -14.61 -0.47 -7.49
N TYR A 27 -13.44 -0.18 -8.09
CA TYR A 27 -12.36 0.59 -7.50
C TYR A 27 -12.19 1.93 -8.20
N LEU A 28 -11.76 2.93 -7.46
CA LEU A 28 -11.13 4.11 -8.06
C LEU A 28 -9.73 3.69 -8.51
N ASN A 29 -9.50 3.69 -9.82
CA ASN A 29 -8.25 3.25 -10.43
C ASN A 29 -7.33 4.45 -10.64
N VAL A 30 -6.14 4.42 -10.04
CA VAL A 30 -5.19 5.53 -10.10
C VAL A 30 -3.81 5.05 -10.56
N ASP A 31 -3.13 5.90 -11.32
CA ASP A 31 -1.78 5.62 -11.82
C ASP A 31 -1.07 6.93 -12.15
N ILE A 32 0.27 6.88 -12.22
CA ILE A 32 1.11 7.98 -12.67
C ILE A 32 1.33 7.97 -14.19
N GLY A 33 1.15 6.81 -14.81
CA GLY A 33 1.41 6.59 -16.24
C GLY A 33 0.23 6.92 -17.15
N GLU A 34 0.47 6.90 -18.45
CA GLU A 34 -0.55 6.96 -19.50
C GLU A 34 -1.17 5.57 -19.68
N CYS A 35 -2.26 5.30 -18.95
CA CYS A 35 -2.89 3.99 -18.86
C CYS A 35 -4.40 4.12 -18.63
N SER A 36 -5.08 2.99 -18.42
CA SER A 36 -6.53 2.91 -18.18
C SER A 36 -6.89 3.31 -16.74
N LYS A 37 -6.56 4.54 -16.34
CA LYS A 37 -6.84 5.09 -15.00
C LYS A 37 -8.06 6.00 -14.99
N ASP A 38 -8.71 6.08 -13.84
CA ASP A 38 -9.76 7.06 -13.58
C ASP A 38 -9.17 8.43 -13.19
N MET A 39 -7.98 8.40 -12.54
CA MET A 39 -7.32 9.62 -12.06
C MET A 39 -5.81 9.45 -12.06
N PHE A 40 -5.10 10.52 -12.47
CA PHE A 40 -3.64 10.61 -12.29
C PHE A 40 -3.31 10.76 -10.80
N MET A 41 -2.37 9.96 -10.30
CA MET A 41 -1.89 10.05 -8.94
C MET A 41 -0.46 9.52 -8.79
N ASP A 42 0.42 10.35 -8.23
CA ASP A 42 1.74 9.95 -7.78
C ASP A 42 1.68 9.59 -6.29
N VAL A 43 1.86 8.32 -5.97
CA VAL A 43 1.78 7.80 -4.60
C VAL A 43 2.87 8.35 -3.67
N THR A 44 3.94 8.90 -4.24
CA THR A 44 5.03 9.52 -3.46
C THR A 44 4.71 10.95 -2.98
N LYS A 45 3.58 11.49 -3.40
CA LYS A 45 3.09 12.82 -3.02
C LYS A 45 1.95 12.70 -2.00
N PRO A 46 1.60 13.79 -1.29
CA PRO A 46 0.40 13.80 -0.46
C PRO A 46 -0.82 13.39 -1.28
N LEU A 47 -1.56 12.38 -0.80
CA LEU A 47 -2.69 11.84 -1.53
C LEU A 47 -3.92 12.77 -1.40
N PRO A 48 -4.64 13.06 -2.50
CA PRO A 48 -5.72 14.06 -2.53
C PRO A 48 -7.05 13.54 -1.95
N PHE A 49 -6.97 12.75 -0.88
CA PHE A 49 -8.13 12.18 -0.20
C PHE A 49 -8.14 12.57 1.28
N PRO A 50 -9.33 12.80 1.87
CA PRO A 50 -9.45 12.94 3.31
C PRO A 50 -8.97 11.69 4.06
N ASP A 51 -8.71 11.86 5.37
CA ASP A 51 -8.46 10.75 6.27
C ASP A 51 -9.62 9.75 6.22
N GLU A 52 -9.32 8.47 6.39
CA GLU A 52 -10.32 7.41 6.53
C GLU A 52 -11.35 7.35 5.38
N THR A 53 -10.89 7.57 4.15
CA THR A 53 -11.74 7.57 2.95
C THR A 53 -12.06 6.15 2.46
N PHE A 54 -11.07 5.25 2.45
CA PHE A 54 -11.19 3.94 1.79
C PHE A 54 -11.35 2.80 2.78
N THR A 55 -12.23 1.86 2.46
CA THR A 55 -12.39 0.60 3.19
C THR A 55 -11.40 -0.46 2.73
N HIS A 56 -10.95 -0.37 1.48
CA HIS A 56 -9.97 -1.30 0.92
C HIS A 56 -9.05 -0.56 -0.06
N ILE A 57 -7.76 -0.81 0.07
CA ILE A 57 -6.73 -0.33 -0.85
C ILE A 57 -6.00 -1.53 -1.42
N PHE A 58 -5.81 -1.54 -2.72
CA PHE A 58 -5.09 -2.58 -3.45
C PHE A 58 -3.92 -1.97 -4.23
N ALA A 59 -2.77 -2.65 -4.25
CA ALA A 59 -1.62 -2.29 -5.05
C ALA A 59 -0.89 -3.54 -5.54
N GLN A 60 -0.76 -3.71 -6.84
CA GLN A 60 -0.09 -4.85 -7.43
C GLN A 60 1.10 -4.41 -8.26
N HIS A 61 2.30 -4.84 -7.88
CA HIS A 61 3.55 -4.50 -8.58
C HIS A 61 3.75 -3.00 -8.80
N VAL A 62 3.65 -2.24 -7.70
CA VAL A 62 3.76 -0.77 -7.67
C VAL A 62 4.78 -0.32 -6.64
N LEU A 63 4.71 -0.89 -5.43
CA LEU A 63 5.45 -0.37 -4.28
C LEU A 63 6.94 -0.67 -4.37
N GLU A 64 7.36 -1.62 -5.18
CA GLU A 64 8.76 -1.89 -5.52
C GLU A 64 9.42 -0.77 -6.36
N HIS A 65 8.61 0.06 -7.01
CA HIS A 65 9.08 1.17 -7.84
C HIS A 65 9.22 2.49 -7.07
N ILE A 66 8.76 2.57 -5.81
CA ILE A 66 8.91 3.79 -5.02
C ILE A 66 10.37 4.00 -4.60
N PRO A 67 10.86 5.25 -4.53
CA PRO A 67 12.16 5.55 -3.95
C PRO A 67 12.23 5.08 -2.49
N ARG A 68 13.36 4.52 -2.07
CA ARG A 68 13.54 4.00 -0.69
C ARG A 68 13.24 5.04 0.38
N GLU A 69 13.66 6.27 0.15
CA GLU A 69 13.42 7.40 1.04
C GLU A 69 11.94 7.75 1.20
N SER A 70 11.11 7.33 0.24
CA SER A 70 9.65 7.56 0.27
C SER A 70 8.88 6.46 1.01
N PHE A 71 9.52 5.36 1.42
CA PHE A 71 8.84 4.20 2.02
C PHE A 71 7.89 4.59 3.16
N PHE A 72 8.41 5.27 4.17
CA PHE A 72 7.59 5.64 5.33
C PHE A 72 6.50 6.67 5.01
N SER A 73 6.78 7.63 4.14
CA SER A 73 5.80 8.66 3.76
C SER A 73 4.66 8.08 2.90
N VAL A 74 4.97 7.17 1.99
CA VAL A 74 3.96 6.48 1.17
C VAL A 74 3.03 5.63 2.04
N PHE A 75 3.58 4.80 2.90
CA PHE A 75 2.75 3.98 3.79
C PHE A 75 2.00 4.81 4.84
N ARG A 76 2.52 5.97 5.27
CA ARG A 76 1.80 6.92 6.12
C ARG A 76 0.55 7.45 5.44
N GLU A 77 0.67 7.87 4.19
CA GLU A 77 -0.47 8.37 3.42
C GLU A 77 -1.50 7.27 3.16
N ILE A 78 -1.05 6.06 2.81
CA ILE A 78 -1.95 4.90 2.67
C ILE A 78 -2.68 4.64 3.99
N HIS A 79 -1.97 4.62 5.11
CA HIS A 79 -2.57 4.42 6.43
C HIS A 79 -3.56 5.55 6.78
N ARG A 80 -3.23 6.81 6.46
CA ARG A 80 -4.09 7.96 6.71
C ARG A 80 -5.43 7.84 6.00
N ILE A 81 -5.41 7.52 4.70
CA ILE A 81 -6.63 7.43 3.88
C ILE A 81 -7.42 6.13 4.08
N LEU A 82 -6.80 5.11 4.68
CA LEU A 82 -7.46 3.85 5.03
C LEU A 82 -8.35 4.07 6.25
N ARG A 83 -9.60 3.59 6.22
CA ARG A 83 -10.51 3.63 7.36
C ARG A 83 -10.07 2.69 8.46
N LYS A 84 -10.48 2.97 9.68
CA LYS A 84 -10.48 1.98 10.77
C LYS A 84 -11.31 0.78 10.36
N GLY A 85 -10.77 -0.42 10.58
CA GLY A 85 -11.33 -1.69 10.09
C GLY A 85 -11.12 -1.94 8.60
N GLY A 86 -10.45 -1.03 7.90
CA GLY A 86 -10.11 -1.20 6.48
C GLY A 86 -8.85 -2.04 6.27
N THR A 87 -8.64 -2.48 5.03
CA THR A 87 -7.50 -3.34 4.66
C THR A 87 -6.71 -2.79 3.48
N LEU A 88 -5.39 -2.99 3.55
CA LEU A 88 -4.45 -2.80 2.44
C LEU A 88 -3.98 -4.18 1.97
N ASP A 89 -4.23 -4.50 0.72
CA ASP A 89 -3.69 -5.69 0.05
C ASP A 89 -2.69 -5.26 -1.01
N PHE A 90 -1.50 -5.83 -0.97
CA PHE A 90 -0.53 -5.58 -2.03
C PHE A 90 0.38 -6.78 -2.27
N CYS A 91 0.95 -6.85 -3.47
CA CYS A 91 2.00 -7.80 -3.79
C CYS A 91 3.16 -7.11 -4.52
N VAL A 92 4.35 -7.63 -4.27
CA VAL A 92 5.63 -7.12 -4.78
C VAL A 92 6.57 -8.29 -5.06
N PRO A 93 7.54 -8.17 -5.99
CA PRO A 93 8.56 -9.20 -6.15
C PRO A 93 9.43 -9.29 -4.90
N LYS A 94 9.79 -10.52 -4.53
CA LYS A 94 10.68 -10.79 -3.39
C LYS A 94 12.09 -10.33 -3.72
N ALA A 95 12.71 -9.60 -2.81
CA ALA A 95 14.11 -9.21 -2.94
C ALA A 95 15.01 -10.43 -3.11
N GLY A 96 15.87 -10.42 -4.13
CA GLY A 96 16.74 -11.54 -4.49
C GLY A 96 16.15 -12.52 -5.49
N SER A 97 14.86 -12.39 -5.86
CA SER A 97 14.27 -13.18 -6.93
C SER A 97 14.64 -12.64 -8.31
N ASP A 98 14.50 -13.47 -9.34
CA ASP A 98 14.70 -13.04 -10.73
C ASP A 98 13.70 -11.94 -11.11
N ASN A 99 12.45 -12.04 -10.65
CA ASN A 99 11.42 -11.04 -10.88
C ASN A 99 11.81 -9.65 -10.33
N TYR A 100 12.51 -9.60 -9.19
CA TYR A 100 13.00 -8.33 -8.65
C TYR A 100 14.12 -7.74 -9.51
N TRP A 101 15.11 -8.55 -9.90
CA TRP A 101 16.31 -8.07 -10.60
C TRP A 101 16.13 -7.83 -12.09
N THR A 102 15.11 -8.44 -12.71
CA THR A 102 14.86 -8.30 -14.16
C THR A 102 14.43 -6.88 -14.55
N ASP A 103 13.72 -6.18 -13.67
CA ASP A 103 13.27 -4.82 -13.93
C ASP A 103 14.22 -3.79 -13.28
N PRO A 104 14.96 -2.99 -14.07
CA PRO A 104 15.89 -1.99 -13.54
C PRO A 104 15.21 -0.83 -12.81
N THR A 105 13.89 -0.71 -12.90
CA THR A 105 13.11 0.34 -12.21
C THR A 105 12.67 -0.08 -10.80
N HIS A 106 12.94 -1.31 -10.37
CA HIS A 106 12.73 -1.76 -9.00
C HIS A 106 13.78 -1.12 -8.06
N THR A 107 13.34 -0.22 -7.22
CA THR A 107 14.20 0.55 -6.31
C THR A 107 14.00 0.18 -4.84
N MET A 108 12.80 -0.29 -4.47
CA MET A 108 12.48 -0.71 -3.11
C MET A 108 12.44 -2.24 -3.00
N PRO A 109 13.46 -2.88 -2.39
CA PRO A 109 13.44 -4.32 -2.16
C PRO A 109 12.53 -4.68 -0.99
N PHE A 110 11.72 -5.71 -1.16
CA PHE A 110 10.88 -6.27 -0.11
C PHE A 110 11.33 -7.69 0.25
N THR A 111 11.37 -7.94 1.54
CA THR A 111 11.56 -9.27 2.13
C THR A 111 10.34 -9.60 2.99
N ASP A 112 10.24 -10.83 3.46
CA ASP A 112 9.17 -11.26 4.39
C ASP A 112 9.08 -10.37 5.65
N ARG A 113 10.17 -9.69 6.02
CA ARG A 113 10.28 -8.85 7.22
C ARG A 113 10.24 -7.35 6.96
N THR A 114 10.15 -6.91 5.70
CA THR A 114 10.17 -5.47 5.40
C THR A 114 9.02 -4.73 6.10
N MET A 115 7.86 -5.36 6.20
CA MET A 115 6.68 -4.75 6.83
C MET A 115 6.74 -4.75 8.37
N ASP A 116 7.67 -5.46 9.00
CA ASP A 116 7.83 -5.45 10.47
C ASP A 116 8.06 -4.03 11.02
N PHE A 117 8.64 -3.12 10.21
CA PHE A 117 8.81 -1.72 10.57
C PHE A 117 7.50 -0.94 10.72
N LEU A 118 6.43 -1.42 10.10
CA LEU A 118 5.11 -0.77 10.05
C LEU A 118 4.03 -1.53 10.82
N ILE A 119 4.32 -2.74 11.33
CA ILE A 119 3.36 -3.59 12.04
C ILE A 119 3.44 -3.33 13.53
N GLU A 120 2.30 -3.13 14.16
CA GLU A 120 2.20 -2.93 15.60
C GLU A 120 2.80 -4.11 16.38
N GLY A 121 3.65 -3.79 17.35
CA GLY A 121 4.34 -4.77 18.19
C GLY A 121 5.56 -5.43 17.54
N LYS A 122 5.81 -5.24 16.25
CA LYS A 122 6.99 -5.77 15.54
C LYS A 122 8.08 -4.73 15.29
N GLN A 123 7.80 -3.46 15.54
CA GLN A 123 8.75 -2.37 15.29
C GLN A 123 10.08 -2.62 15.99
N LEU A 124 11.17 -2.54 15.21
CA LEU A 124 12.51 -2.76 15.72
C LEU A 124 12.93 -1.67 16.71
N ARG A 125 13.49 -2.10 17.83
CA ARG A 125 14.10 -1.21 18.84
C ARG A 125 15.56 -1.57 18.99
N GLU A 126 16.42 -0.58 18.91
CA GLU A 126 17.84 -0.71 19.18
C GLU A 126 18.27 0.43 20.10
N ASN A 127 18.96 0.10 21.19
CA ASN A 127 19.42 1.08 22.18
C ASN A 127 18.33 2.05 22.67
N GLY A 128 17.09 1.59 22.80
CA GLY A 128 15.95 2.41 23.23
C GLY A 128 15.36 3.30 22.13
N VAL A 129 15.92 3.31 20.95
CA VAL A 129 15.38 4.03 19.79
C VAL A 129 14.42 3.13 19.04
N ILE A 130 13.23 3.64 18.73
CA ILE A 130 12.27 2.96 17.87
C ILE A 130 12.62 3.32 16.43
N TYR A 131 13.05 2.32 15.66
CA TYR A 131 13.19 2.43 14.23
C TYR A 131 11.85 2.03 13.60
N GLY A 132 11.20 2.96 12.95
CA GLY A 132 9.93 2.72 12.27
C GLY A 132 9.05 3.96 12.22
N ALA A 133 7.84 3.77 11.80
CA ALA A 133 6.86 4.83 11.68
C ALA A 133 6.20 5.19 13.03
N ASP A 134 5.69 6.40 13.10
CA ASP A 134 4.82 6.90 14.19
C ASP A 134 3.34 6.46 14.00
N TYR A 135 3.08 5.59 13.05
CA TYR A 135 1.80 4.94 12.76
C TYR A 135 2.05 3.43 12.61
N ALA A 136 1.04 2.62 12.80
CA ALA A 136 1.18 1.17 12.67
C ALA A 136 -0.05 0.54 12.00
N PHE A 137 0.22 -0.50 11.22
CA PHE A 137 -0.78 -1.42 10.72
C PHE A 137 -0.91 -2.63 11.63
N THR A 138 -2.06 -3.27 11.59
CA THR A 138 -2.27 -4.61 12.14
C THR A 138 -1.97 -5.63 11.06
N GLU A 139 -1.17 -6.65 11.38
CA GLU A 139 -0.92 -7.76 10.46
C GLU A 139 -2.14 -8.67 10.36
N ILE A 140 -2.57 -8.93 9.13
CA ILE A 140 -3.61 -9.92 8.86
C ILE A 140 -2.94 -11.12 8.20
N VAL A 141 -2.97 -12.26 8.89
CA VAL A 141 -2.41 -13.50 8.35
C VAL A 141 -3.28 -13.98 7.18
N ILE A 142 -2.68 -14.10 6.00
CA ILE A 142 -3.30 -14.70 4.82
C ILE A 142 -2.75 -16.12 4.60
N PRO A 143 -3.51 -17.01 3.98
CA PRO A 143 -2.98 -18.30 3.54
C PRO A 143 -1.71 -18.08 2.71
N GLN A 144 -0.67 -18.84 3.03
CA GLN A 144 0.58 -18.75 2.32
C GLN A 144 0.36 -19.18 0.86
N ILE A 145 0.70 -18.29 -0.07
CA ILE A 145 0.74 -18.62 -1.48
C ILE A 145 2.16 -19.11 -1.74
N ASP A 146 2.29 -20.34 -2.23
CA ASP A 146 3.59 -20.94 -2.59
C ASP A 146 4.14 -20.28 -3.88
N ASP A 147 4.48 -19.01 -3.76
CA ASP A 147 5.18 -18.27 -4.80
C ASP A 147 6.54 -17.85 -4.23
N VAL A 148 7.60 -18.41 -4.79
CA VAL A 148 8.98 -18.15 -4.34
C VAL A 148 9.49 -16.77 -4.77
N GLU A 149 8.82 -16.14 -5.71
CA GLU A 149 9.28 -14.89 -6.32
C GLU A 149 8.43 -13.67 -5.96
N THR A 150 7.23 -13.87 -5.45
CA THR A 150 6.29 -12.79 -5.11
C THR A 150 5.88 -12.84 -3.64
N LEU A 151 5.89 -11.70 -2.98
CA LEU A 151 5.39 -11.52 -1.62
C LEU A 151 4.00 -10.91 -1.67
N TYR A 152 3.10 -11.44 -0.85
CA TYR A 152 1.74 -10.96 -0.67
C TYR A 152 1.55 -10.48 0.76
N PHE A 153 1.01 -9.28 0.93
CA PHE A 153 0.74 -8.69 2.24
C PHE A 153 -0.72 -8.27 2.35
N ARG A 154 -1.29 -8.53 3.52
CA ARG A 154 -2.56 -7.94 3.95
C ARG A 154 -2.38 -7.27 5.29
N LEU A 155 -2.67 -5.99 5.35
CA LEU A 155 -2.53 -5.16 6.53
C LEU A 155 -3.85 -4.49 6.85
N GLY A 156 -4.17 -4.37 8.14
CA GLY A 156 -5.35 -3.67 8.62
C GLY A 156 -5.00 -2.36 9.31
N LYS A 157 -6.02 -1.55 9.55
CA LYS A 157 -5.97 -0.37 10.43
C LYS A 157 -7.03 -0.51 11.51
N GLU A 158 -6.62 -0.47 12.79
CA GLU A 158 -7.51 -0.45 13.96
C GLU A 158 -7.99 0.97 14.33
#